data_720258f0ace9c0ea7eee45bc7cb53f69
#
_entry.id   720258f0ace9c0ea7eee45bc7cb53f69
#
_cell.length_a   1.000
_cell.length_b   1.000
_cell.length_c   1.000
_cell.angle_alpha   90.00
_cell.angle_beta   90.00
_cell.angle_gamma   90.00
#
_symmetry.space_group_name_H-M   'P 1'
#
loop_
_entity.id
_entity.type
_entity.pdbx_description
1 polymer ?
#
loop_
_entity_poly.entity_id
_entity_poly.type
_entity_poly.pdbx_seq_one_letter_code
_entity_poly.pdbx_strand_id
1 'polypeptide(L)'
;MNRTTVLRLITATAWVAIIVVAYATLTKVGFVYAIYFKLAPLLRQPEMQTYAHFEHVIAFALLGALFTLAYPKRLFLVCCIVLGAAVLLEIAQTLTPDRHGTLIDATEKIAGGAVGIMLVRSIQHFWRKRKTSAD
;
A
#
# COMPACT_ATOMS: atom_id res chain seq x y z
N MET A 1 12.75 -1.32 -23.72
CA MET A 1 13.28 -1.41 -22.33
C MET A 1 13.44 -2.88 -21.97
N ASN A 2 14.61 -3.31 -21.49
CA ASN A 2 14.88 -4.72 -21.18
C ASN A 2 14.04 -5.16 -19.97
N ARG A 3 13.53 -6.40 -19.95
CA ARG A 3 12.71 -6.97 -18.87
C ARG A 3 13.38 -6.85 -17.48
N THR A 4 14.69 -7.02 -17.42
CA THR A 4 15.46 -6.87 -16.18
C THR A 4 15.48 -5.44 -15.67
N THR A 5 15.57 -4.45 -16.54
CA THR A 5 15.53 -3.02 -16.18
C THR A 5 14.15 -2.65 -15.64
N VAL A 6 13.09 -3.10 -16.30
CA VAL A 6 11.71 -2.89 -15.81
C VAL A 6 11.53 -3.45 -14.40
N LEU A 7 11.98 -4.68 -14.17
CA LEU A 7 11.84 -5.34 -12.88
C LEU A 7 12.64 -4.60 -11.78
N ARG A 8 13.85 -4.14 -12.08
CA ARG A 8 14.67 -3.33 -11.16
C ARG A 8 13.99 -2.01 -10.81
N LEU A 9 13.40 -1.33 -11.79
CA LEU A 9 12.65 -0.09 -11.56
C LEU A 9 11.42 -0.32 -10.67
N ILE A 10 10.62 -1.35 -10.96
CA ILE A 10 9.46 -1.71 -10.12
C ILE A 10 9.91 -2.04 -8.70
N THR A 11 11.00 -2.78 -8.53
CA THR A 11 11.54 -3.11 -7.22
C THR A 11 12.00 -1.86 -6.46
N ALA A 12 12.73 -0.98 -7.11
CA ALA A 12 13.16 0.29 -6.50
C ALA A 12 11.94 1.15 -6.11
N THR A 13 10.94 1.26 -7.00
CA THR A 13 9.69 1.98 -6.72
C THR A 13 8.95 1.39 -5.52
N ALA A 14 8.87 0.05 -5.39
CA ALA A 14 8.22 -0.60 -4.26
C ALA A 14 8.91 -0.26 -2.93
N TRP A 15 10.25 -0.28 -2.89
CA TRP A 15 11.01 0.07 -1.69
C TRP A 15 10.93 1.56 -1.36
N VAL A 16 10.95 2.44 -2.35
CA VAL A 16 10.72 3.88 -2.13
C VAL A 16 9.31 4.12 -1.60
N ALA A 17 8.31 3.47 -2.19
CA ALA A 17 6.92 3.62 -1.77
C ALA A 17 6.69 3.21 -0.30
N ILE A 18 7.29 2.10 0.17
CA ILE A 18 7.14 1.69 1.56
C ILE A 18 7.81 2.68 2.52
N ILE A 19 8.95 3.26 2.14
CA ILE A 19 9.63 4.30 2.93
C ILE A 19 8.76 5.56 3.01
N VAL A 20 8.18 5.99 1.88
CA VAL A 20 7.28 7.15 1.84
C VAL A 20 6.04 6.92 2.69
N VAL A 21 5.42 5.74 2.59
CA VAL A 21 4.25 5.38 3.41
C VAL A 21 4.63 5.35 4.89
N ALA A 22 5.78 4.76 5.25
CA ALA A 22 6.26 4.75 6.63
C ALA A 22 6.49 6.17 7.17
N TYR A 23 7.15 7.02 6.38
CA TYR A 23 7.36 8.42 6.75
C TYR A 23 6.04 9.17 6.93
N ALA A 24 5.12 9.07 5.96
CA ALA A 24 3.83 9.74 6.02
C ALA A 24 2.96 9.26 7.19
N THR A 25 3.06 7.96 7.54
CA THR A 25 2.32 7.34 8.65
C THR A 25 2.85 7.79 10.01
N LEU A 26 4.16 7.95 10.16
CA LEU A 26 4.81 8.27 11.44
C LEU A 26 4.97 9.78 11.67
N THR A 27 4.88 10.60 10.64
CA THR A 27 5.03 12.06 10.76
C THR A 27 3.72 12.81 10.51
N LYS A 28 3.53 13.95 11.16
CA LYS A 28 2.45 14.88 10.83
C LYS A 28 2.83 15.63 9.56
N VAL A 29 2.44 15.11 8.40
CA VAL A 29 2.76 15.75 7.12
C VAL A 29 1.78 16.91 6.88
N GLY A 30 2.14 18.12 7.32
CA GLY A 30 1.32 19.33 7.17
C GLY A 30 0.88 19.61 5.72
N PHE A 31 1.67 19.17 4.76
CA PHE A 31 1.37 19.24 3.33
C PHE A 31 0.12 18.39 2.95
N VAL A 32 -0.06 17.18 3.53
CA VAL A 32 -1.24 16.33 3.28
C VAL A 32 -2.50 17.04 3.81
N TYR A 33 -2.41 17.63 5.00
CA TYR A 33 -3.50 18.44 5.55
C TYR A 33 -3.80 19.68 4.68
N ALA A 34 -2.77 20.33 4.13
CA ALA A 34 -2.96 21.50 3.26
C ALA A 34 -3.68 21.12 1.95
N ILE A 35 -3.35 19.97 1.35
CA ILE A 35 -4.05 19.44 0.16
C ILE A 35 -5.49 19.10 0.53
N TYR A 36 -5.70 18.40 1.65
CA TYR A 36 -7.02 18.05 2.15
C TYR A 36 -7.92 19.30 2.29
N PHE A 37 -7.45 20.33 2.98
CA PHE A 37 -8.23 21.57 3.17
C PHE A 37 -8.54 22.31 1.86
N LYS A 38 -7.70 22.16 0.82
CA LYS A 38 -7.98 22.71 -0.51
C LYS A 38 -9.00 21.89 -1.30
N LEU A 39 -9.07 20.58 -1.09
CA LEU A 39 -9.97 19.68 -1.79
C LEU A 39 -11.31 19.46 -1.07
N ALA A 40 -11.36 19.65 0.25
CA ALA A 40 -12.54 19.45 1.07
C ALA A 40 -13.80 20.20 0.59
N PRO A 41 -13.71 21.47 0.10
CA PRO A 41 -14.88 22.17 -0.44
C PRO A 41 -15.42 21.54 -1.72
N LEU A 42 -14.56 20.85 -2.50
CA LEU A 42 -14.91 20.23 -3.78
C LEU A 42 -15.58 18.85 -3.58
N LEU A 43 -15.32 18.18 -2.44
CA LEU A 43 -15.70 16.80 -2.16
C LEU A 43 -16.90 16.64 -1.23
N ARG A 44 -17.76 17.70 -1.06
CA ARG A 44 -18.94 17.65 -0.16
C ARG A 44 -18.69 16.84 1.12
N GLN A 45 -17.85 17.38 1.98
CA GLN A 45 -17.57 16.97 3.37
C GLN A 45 -17.99 15.53 3.78
N PRO A 46 -17.17 14.52 3.61
CA PRO A 46 -17.10 13.40 4.52
C PRO A 46 -16.22 13.80 5.72
N GLU A 47 -16.55 13.31 6.89
CA GLU A 47 -15.78 13.57 8.12
C GLU A 47 -14.32 13.17 7.92
N MET A 48 -13.37 13.95 8.47
CA MET A 48 -11.91 13.73 8.32
C MET A 48 -11.47 12.30 8.66
N GLN A 49 -12.15 11.63 9.58
CA GLN A 49 -11.89 10.25 9.96
C GLN A 49 -12.10 9.27 8.80
N THR A 50 -13.15 9.43 8.01
CA THR A 50 -13.48 8.54 6.88
C THR A 50 -12.40 8.58 5.80
N TYR A 51 -11.76 9.75 5.57
CA TYR A 51 -10.66 9.87 4.61
C TYR A 51 -9.39 9.15 5.06
N ALA A 52 -9.04 9.26 6.34
CA ALA A 52 -7.85 8.58 6.87
C ALA A 52 -7.94 7.06 6.68
N HIS A 53 -9.13 6.48 6.87
CA HIS A 53 -9.37 5.06 6.64
C HIS A 53 -9.17 4.65 5.17
N PHE A 54 -9.73 5.42 4.22
CA PHE A 54 -9.53 5.15 2.78
C PHE A 54 -8.06 5.30 2.36
N GLU A 55 -7.34 6.28 2.89
CA GLU A 55 -5.92 6.47 2.60
C GLU A 55 -5.09 5.25 3.00
N HIS A 56 -5.34 4.66 4.17
CA HIS A 56 -4.62 3.46 4.62
C HIS A 56 -4.88 2.27 3.70
N VAL A 57 -6.14 2.01 3.35
CA VAL A 57 -6.51 0.91 2.46
C VAL A 57 -5.86 1.08 1.08
N ILE A 58 -5.96 2.27 0.47
CA ILE A 58 -5.42 2.54 -0.86
C ILE A 58 -3.88 2.47 -0.86
N ALA A 59 -3.22 3.10 0.11
CA ALA A 59 -1.76 3.09 0.19
C ALA A 59 -1.21 1.67 0.31
N PHE A 60 -1.80 0.84 1.18
CA PHE A 60 -1.37 -0.54 1.34
C PHE A 60 -1.78 -1.44 0.18
N ALA A 61 -2.91 -1.18 -0.50
CA ALA A 61 -3.27 -1.87 -1.74
C ALA A 61 -2.24 -1.61 -2.85
N LEU A 62 -1.80 -0.37 -3.00
CA LEU A 62 -0.72 -0.02 -3.93
C LEU A 62 0.61 -0.68 -3.55
N LEU A 63 0.97 -0.71 -2.27
CA LEU A 63 2.15 -1.42 -1.80
C LEU A 63 2.06 -2.92 -2.10
N GLY A 64 0.94 -3.56 -1.79
CA GLY A 64 0.71 -4.97 -2.08
C GLY A 64 0.84 -5.28 -3.58
N ALA A 65 0.27 -4.43 -4.43
CA ALA A 65 0.38 -4.55 -5.88
C ALA A 65 1.84 -4.38 -6.36
N LEU A 66 2.54 -3.33 -5.93
CA LEU A 66 3.92 -3.06 -6.31
C LEU A 66 4.88 -4.18 -5.89
N PHE A 67 4.81 -4.65 -4.63
CA PHE A 67 5.65 -5.75 -4.17
C PHE A 67 5.33 -7.07 -4.87
N THR A 68 4.06 -7.33 -5.22
CA THR A 68 3.70 -8.52 -6.00
C THR A 68 4.26 -8.48 -7.43
N LEU A 69 4.29 -7.29 -8.05
CA LEU A 69 4.92 -7.08 -9.35
C LEU A 69 6.44 -7.18 -9.27
N ALA A 70 7.05 -6.65 -8.19
CA ALA A 70 8.49 -6.69 -7.96
C ALA A 70 9.00 -8.13 -7.70
N TYR A 71 8.23 -8.93 -6.97
CA TYR A 71 8.61 -10.28 -6.55
C TYR A 71 7.59 -11.36 -6.98
N PRO A 72 7.34 -11.57 -8.28
CA PRO A 72 6.23 -12.38 -8.78
C PRO A 72 6.29 -13.85 -8.39
N LYS A 73 7.46 -14.37 -8.00
CA LYS A 73 7.67 -15.77 -7.60
C LYS A 73 7.79 -15.97 -6.08
N ARG A 74 7.72 -14.90 -5.29
CA ARG A 74 8.00 -14.92 -3.84
C ARG A 74 6.83 -14.39 -3.03
N LEU A 75 5.64 -15.00 -3.19
CA LEU A 75 4.42 -14.53 -2.54
C LEU A 75 4.56 -14.46 -1.01
N PHE A 76 5.14 -15.47 -0.38
CA PHE A 76 5.35 -15.47 1.07
C PHE A 76 6.18 -14.26 1.53
N LEU A 77 7.28 -13.96 0.82
CA LEU A 77 8.10 -12.77 1.10
C LEU A 77 7.28 -11.48 0.97
N VAL A 78 6.45 -11.37 -0.07
CA VAL A 78 5.58 -10.20 -0.28
C VAL A 78 4.59 -10.03 0.87
N CYS A 79 3.94 -11.11 1.28
CA CYS A 79 3.04 -11.08 2.44
C CYS A 79 3.79 -10.66 3.72
N CYS A 80 4.95 -11.21 3.98
CA CYS A 80 5.76 -10.84 5.16
C CYS A 80 6.15 -9.35 5.15
N ILE A 81 6.56 -8.81 3.99
CA ILE A 81 6.95 -7.40 3.89
C ILE A 81 5.73 -6.50 4.08
N VAL A 82 4.66 -6.71 3.29
CA VAL A 82 3.52 -5.77 3.23
C VAL A 82 2.68 -5.84 4.50
N LEU A 83 2.31 -7.05 4.93
CA LEU A 83 1.48 -7.23 6.14
C LEU A 83 2.31 -7.00 7.41
N GLY A 84 3.58 -7.38 7.40
CA GLY A 84 4.51 -7.07 8.49
C GLY A 84 4.71 -5.57 8.65
N ALA A 85 4.85 -4.83 7.55
CA ALA A 85 4.94 -3.37 7.60
C ALA A 85 3.66 -2.73 8.16
N ALA A 86 2.47 -3.25 7.80
CA ALA A 86 1.20 -2.77 8.37
C ALA A 86 1.20 -2.87 9.91
N VAL A 87 1.58 -4.02 10.43
CA VAL A 87 1.64 -4.26 11.88
C VAL A 87 2.72 -3.42 12.55
N LEU A 88 3.94 -3.39 11.98
CA LEU A 88 5.06 -2.65 12.55
C LEU A 88 4.82 -1.15 12.58
N LEU A 89 4.21 -0.59 11.53
CA LEU A 89 3.88 0.83 11.49
C LEU A 89 2.81 1.18 12.53
N GLU A 90 1.85 0.29 12.77
CA GLU A 90 0.85 0.52 13.80
C GLU A 90 1.45 0.52 15.20
N ILE A 91 2.33 -0.45 15.48
CA ILE A 91 3.08 -0.49 16.74
C ILE A 91 3.93 0.79 16.87
N ALA A 92 4.62 1.20 15.82
CA ALA A 92 5.44 2.42 15.85
C ALA A 92 4.59 3.68 16.09
N GLN A 93 3.35 3.74 15.58
CA GLN A 93 2.42 4.83 15.86
C GLN A 93 2.04 4.93 17.34
N THR A 94 1.88 3.81 18.04
CA THR A 94 1.60 3.84 19.49
C THR A 94 2.77 4.38 20.31
N LEU A 95 4.00 4.31 19.77
CA LEU A 95 5.22 4.82 20.40
C LEU A 95 5.55 6.27 20.00
N THR A 96 4.81 6.82 19.05
CA THR A 96 5.05 8.18 18.52
C THR A 96 4.18 9.19 19.28
N PRO A 97 4.76 10.27 19.87
CA PRO A 97 3.98 11.33 20.49
C PRO A 97 2.92 11.89 19.54
N ASP A 98 1.73 12.19 20.05
CA ASP A 98 0.59 12.74 19.30
C ASP A 98 0.03 11.84 18.18
N ARG A 99 0.33 10.55 18.16
CA ARG A 99 -0.27 9.54 17.28
C ARG A 99 -0.87 8.43 18.14
N HIS A 100 -2.01 7.91 17.68
CA HIS A 100 -2.67 6.78 18.32
C HIS A 100 -2.82 5.68 17.27
N GLY A 101 -2.05 4.61 17.44
CA GLY A 101 -2.25 3.39 16.66
C GLY A 101 -3.55 2.71 17.11
N THR A 102 -4.38 2.29 16.16
CA THR A 102 -5.63 1.58 16.45
C THR A 102 -5.66 0.22 15.77
N LEU A 103 -6.33 -0.75 16.41
CA LEU A 103 -6.52 -2.06 15.77
C LEU A 103 -7.32 -1.95 14.46
N ILE A 104 -8.18 -0.94 14.34
CA ILE A 104 -8.95 -0.68 13.13
C ILE A 104 -8.00 -0.29 11.99
N ASP A 105 -7.10 0.68 12.22
CA ASP A 105 -6.12 1.12 11.22
C ASP A 105 -5.18 -0.04 10.81
N ALA A 106 -4.79 -0.90 11.76
CA ALA A 106 -4.02 -2.11 11.45
C ALA A 106 -4.78 -3.04 10.50
N THR A 107 -6.05 -3.30 10.78
CA THR A 107 -6.88 -4.18 9.94
C THR A 107 -7.12 -3.61 8.56
N GLU A 108 -7.30 -2.30 8.42
CA GLU A 108 -7.44 -1.61 7.13
C GLU A 108 -6.18 -1.68 6.28
N LYS A 109 -5.01 -1.45 6.88
CA LYS A 109 -3.71 -1.58 6.21
C LYS A 109 -3.48 -3.02 5.74
N ILE A 110 -3.79 -4.01 6.59
CA ILE A 110 -3.70 -5.44 6.25
C ILE A 110 -4.67 -5.80 5.12
N ALA A 111 -5.94 -5.37 5.22
CA ALA A 111 -6.95 -5.62 4.19
C ALA A 111 -6.56 -4.99 2.86
N GLY A 112 -6.12 -3.73 2.86
CA GLY A 112 -5.61 -3.06 1.67
C GLY A 112 -4.46 -3.84 1.04
N GLY A 113 -3.43 -4.18 1.81
CA GLY A 113 -2.29 -4.96 1.35
C GLY A 113 -2.69 -6.30 0.73
N ALA A 114 -3.58 -7.05 1.39
CA ALA A 114 -4.11 -8.31 0.89
C ALA A 114 -4.87 -8.14 -0.43
N VAL A 115 -5.73 -7.13 -0.54
CA VAL A 115 -6.46 -6.82 -1.78
C VAL A 115 -5.50 -6.53 -2.93
N GLY A 116 -4.48 -5.70 -2.72
CA GLY A 116 -3.49 -5.38 -3.75
C GLY A 116 -2.71 -6.61 -4.22
N ILE A 117 -2.30 -7.48 -3.29
CA ILE A 117 -1.62 -8.75 -3.58
C ILE A 117 -2.55 -9.67 -4.40
N MET A 118 -3.78 -9.86 -3.95
CA MET A 118 -4.75 -10.75 -4.61
C MET A 118 -5.10 -10.26 -6.01
N LEU A 119 -5.31 -8.96 -6.20
CA LEU A 119 -5.62 -8.38 -7.50
C LEU A 119 -4.53 -8.68 -8.53
N VAL A 120 -3.27 -8.38 -8.21
CA VAL A 120 -2.15 -8.62 -9.13
C VAL A 120 -1.96 -10.12 -9.38
N ARG A 121 -2.09 -10.97 -8.36
CA ARG A 121 -2.00 -12.43 -8.52
C ARG A 121 -3.10 -12.98 -9.42
N SER A 122 -4.32 -12.50 -9.28
CA SER A 122 -5.45 -12.90 -10.14
C SER A 122 -5.20 -12.51 -11.59
N ILE A 123 -4.78 -11.27 -11.84
CA ILE A 123 -4.41 -10.81 -13.19
C ILE A 123 -3.30 -11.68 -13.79
N GLN A 124 -2.22 -11.94 -13.04
CA GLN A 124 -1.13 -12.79 -13.50
C GLN A 124 -1.58 -14.22 -13.81
N HIS A 125 -2.49 -14.77 -13.01
CA HIS A 125 -3.05 -16.11 -13.23
C HIS A 125 -3.86 -16.18 -14.51
N PHE A 126 -4.76 -15.22 -14.75
CA PHE A 126 -5.58 -15.15 -15.98
C PHE A 126 -4.72 -15.00 -17.24
N TRP A 127 -3.69 -14.17 -17.18
CA TRP A 127 -2.78 -13.99 -18.32
C TRP A 127 -1.98 -15.25 -18.65
N ARG A 128 -1.58 -16.03 -17.64
CA ARG A 128 -0.91 -17.32 -17.86
C ARG A 128 -1.83 -18.32 -18.52
N LYS A 129 -3.06 -18.48 -18.03
CA LYS A 129 -4.05 -19.39 -18.60
C LYS A 129 -4.33 -19.09 -20.07
N ARG A 130 -4.49 -17.81 -20.44
CA ARG A 130 -4.74 -17.43 -21.83
C ARG A 130 -3.59 -17.80 -22.77
N LYS A 131 -2.34 -17.69 -22.33
CA LYS A 131 -1.18 -18.09 -23.15
C LYS A 131 -1.15 -19.60 -23.39
N THR A 132 -1.43 -20.41 -22.37
CA THR A 132 -1.43 -21.88 -22.49
C THR A 132 -2.59 -22.43 -23.34
N SER A 133 -3.67 -21.66 -23.53
CA SER A 133 -4.81 -22.07 -24.37
C SER A 133 -4.69 -21.61 -25.83
N ALA A 134 -3.65 -20.85 -26.19
CA ALA A 134 -3.41 -20.33 -27.53
C ALA A 134 -2.26 -21.07 -28.27
N ASP A 135 -1.55 -21.92 -27.53
CA ASP A 135 -0.52 -22.86 -28.03
C ASP A 135 -1.13 -24.28 -28.16
#